data_5c8090fe2c33eae4516c55808c7ff2fd
#
_entry.id   5c8090fe2c33eae4516c55808c7ff2fd
#
_cell.length_a   1.000
_cell.length_b   1.000
_cell.length_c   1.000
_cell.angle_alpha   90.00
_cell.angle_beta   90.00
_cell.angle_gamma   90.00
#
_symmetry.space_group_name_H-M   'P 1'
#
loop_
_entity.id
_entity.type
_entity.pdbx_description
1 polymer ?
#
loop_
_entity_poly.entity_id
_entity_poly.type
_entity_poly.pdbx_seq_one_letter_code
_entity_poly.pdbx_strand_id
1 'polypeptide(L)'
;MEKKADILDERLRISELFDYYGILLKESQSKLLEAYILEDLSLSEIAETEGISRQGVHDNLKRSIRQLEEFDNKLGLIKKSVEISIITTALKETVLDCKDDKLKEKLLTNLISLENIF
;
A
#
# COMPACT_ATOMS: atom_id res chain seq x y z
N MET A 1 -14.94 -17.21 14.54
CA MET A 1 -14.77 -15.85 15.01
C MET A 1 -14.12 -14.98 13.98
N GLU A 2 -14.86 -14.01 13.58
CA GLU A 2 -14.51 -13.10 12.49
C GLU A 2 -13.37 -12.15 12.84
N LYS A 3 -13.17 -11.89 14.12
CA LYS A 3 -12.25 -10.86 14.60
C LYS A 3 -10.82 -10.98 14.12
N LYS A 4 -10.31 -12.21 14.00
CA LYS A 4 -8.93 -12.44 13.59
C LYS A 4 -8.73 -12.15 12.11
N ALA A 5 -9.68 -12.57 11.27
CA ALA A 5 -9.66 -12.30 9.84
C ALA A 5 -9.90 -10.81 9.56
N ASP A 6 -10.82 -10.18 10.30
CA ASP A 6 -11.13 -8.75 10.15
C ASP A 6 -9.94 -7.87 10.53
N ILE A 7 -9.22 -8.22 11.60
CA ILE A 7 -8.03 -7.49 12.02
C ILE A 7 -6.91 -7.61 10.96
N LEU A 8 -6.73 -8.80 10.41
CA LEU A 8 -5.74 -9.03 9.37
C LEU A 8 -6.09 -8.25 8.10
N ASP A 9 -7.36 -8.28 7.69
CA ASP A 9 -7.83 -7.55 6.52
C ASP A 9 -7.67 -6.04 6.72
N GLU A 10 -7.93 -5.54 7.91
CA GLU A 10 -7.75 -4.14 8.24
C GLU A 10 -6.27 -3.74 8.18
N ARG A 11 -5.38 -4.55 8.72
CA ARG A 11 -3.94 -4.30 8.66
C ARG A 11 -3.43 -4.30 7.22
N LEU A 12 -3.89 -5.23 6.40
CA LEU A 12 -3.53 -5.29 4.99
C LEU A 12 -4.00 -4.04 4.25
N ARG A 13 -5.22 -3.59 4.52
CA ARG A 13 -5.76 -2.38 3.94
C ARG A 13 -4.95 -1.15 4.35
N ILE A 14 -4.60 -1.03 5.63
CA ILE A 14 -3.80 0.08 6.13
C ILE A 14 -2.40 0.06 5.51
N SER A 15 -1.79 -1.11 5.41
CA SER A 15 -0.48 -1.29 4.79
C SER A 15 -0.50 -0.84 3.34
N GLU A 16 -1.54 -1.19 2.61
CA GLU A 16 -1.72 -0.80 1.21
C GLU A 16 -1.89 0.72 1.09
N LEU A 17 -2.72 1.32 1.93
CA LEU A 17 -2.88 2.77 1.99
C LEU A 17 -1.56 3.47 2.29
N PHE A 18 -0.80 2.91 3.22
CA PHE A 18 0.51 3.45 3.60
C PHE A 18 1.51 3.39 2.44
N ASP A 19 1.51 2.29 1.68
CA ASP A 19 2.39 2.13 0.53
C ASP A 19 2.16 3.23 -0.51
N TYR A 20 0.91 3.62 -0.75
CA TYR A 20 0.58 4.63 -1.74
C TYR A 20 0.68 6.06 -1.22
N TYR A 21 0.29 6.29 0.02
CA TYR A 21 0.09 7.64 0.53
C TYR A 21 0.93 7.99 1.77
N GLY A 22 1.69 7.05 2.29
CA GLY A 22 2.50 7.29 3.51
C GLY A 22 3.45 8.46 3.39
N ILE A 23 3.96 8.70 2.19
CA ILE A 23 4.87 9.81 1.90
C ILE A 23 4.22 11.18 2.12
N LEU A 24 2.89 11.24 2.09
CA LEU A 24 2.13 12.48 2.29
C LEU A 24 1.88 12.80 3.75
N LEU A 25 2.15 11.86 4.65
CA LEU A 25 2.02 12.07 6.09
C LEU A 25 3.21 12.87 6.62
N LYS A 26 2.99 13.54 7.75
CA LYS A 26 4.11 14.13 8.49
C LYS A 26 5.05 13.02 8.92
N GLU A 27 6.35 13.34 9.01
CA GLU A 27 7.37 12.35 9.37
C GLU A 27 7.06 11.64 10.69
N SER A 28 6.60 12.36 11.69
CA SER A 28 6.23 11.78 12.98
C SER A 28 5.09 10.79 12.87
N GLN A 29 4.09 11.08 12.05
CA GLN A 29 2.95 10.19 11.81
C GLN A 29 3.38 8.96 11.02
N SER A 30 4.17 9.17 9.99
CA SER A 30 4.69 8.09 9.15
C SER A 30 5.52 7.12 9.97
N LYS A 31 6.36 7.62 10.86
CA LYS A 31 7.20 6.82 11.74
C LYS A 31 6.39 5.91 12.67
N LEU A 32 5.36 6.46 13.31
CA LEU A 32 4.49 5.68 14.19
C LEU A 32 3.72 4.61 13.43
N LEU A 33 3.20 4.96 12.27
CA LEU A 33 2.45 4.02 11.45
C LEU A 33 3.36 2.92 10.90
N GLU A 34 4.57 3.26 10.49
CA GLU A 34 5.57 2.28 10.05
C GLU A 34 5.90 1.30 11.16
N ALA A 35 6.11 1.77 12.37
CA ALA A 35 6.37 0.92 13.54
C ALA A 35 5.22 -0.06 13.78
N TYR A 36 4.00 0.40 13.62
CA TYR A 36 2.82 -0.41 13.84
C TYR A 36 2.59 -1.45 12.73
N ILE A 37 2.76 -1.06 11.47
CA ILE A 37 2.45 -1.90 10.31
C ILE A 37 3.64 -2.77 9.88
N LEU A 38 4.83 -2.18 9.75
CA LEU A 38 5.99 -2.89 9.21
C LEU A 38 6.81 -3.59 10.29
N GLU A 39 6.94 -2.98 11.45
CA GLU A 39 7.71 -3.56 12.56
C GLU A 39 6.85 -4.39 13.51
N ASP A 40 5.56 -4.40 13.29
CA ASP A 40 4.58 -5.18 14.07
C ASP A 40 4.66 -4.92 15.59
N LEU A 41 4.95 -3.70 15.96
CA LEU A 41 5.02 -3.32 17.37
C LEU A 41 3.62 -3.07 17.94
N SER A 42 3.45 -3.39 19.22
CA SER A 42 2.21 -3.08 19.94
C SER A 42 2.13 -1.60 20.26
N LEU A 43 0.93 -1.12 20.58
CA LEU A 43 0.74 0.27 20.98
C LEU A 43 1.58 0.61 22.22
N SER A 44 1.69 -0.33 23.16
CA SER A 44 2.48 -0.15 24.37
C SER A 44 3.98 -0.04 24.07
N GLU A 45 4.48 -0.88 23.16
CA GLU A 45 5.87 -0.85 22.74
C GLU A 45 6.22 0.46 22.04
N ILE A 46 5.33 0.93 21.17
CA ILE A 46 5.50 2.21 20.47
C ILE A 46 5.49 3.37 21.48
N ALA A 47 4.53 3.34 22.41
CA ALA A 47 4.40 4.37 23.44
C ALA A 47 5.68 4.48 24.27
N GLU A 48 6.23 3.34 24.66
CA GLU A 48 7.47 3.29 25.44
C GLU A 48 8.66 3.86 24.65
N THR A 49 8.80 3.45 23.40
CA THR A 49 9.88 3.89 22.52
C THR A 49 9.82 5.40 22.23
N GLU A 50 8.60 5.89 21.97
CA GLU A 50 8.41 7.29 21.58
C GLU A 50 8.21 8.25 22.76
N GLY A 51 8.10 7.72 23.98
CA GLY A 51 7.93 8.54 25.18
C GLY A 51 6.58 9.24 25.26
N ILE A 52 5.54 8.66 24.71
CA ILE A 52 4.17 9.16 24.77
C ILE A 52 3.25 8.11 25.37
N SER A 53 2.02 8.48 25.68
CA SER A 53 1.05 7.54 26.23
C SER A 53 0.56 6.55 25.19
N ARG A 54 0.10 5.39 25.65
CA ARG A 54 -0.52 4.39 24.78
C ARG A 54 -1.75 4.99 24.05
N GLN A 55 -2.52 5.79 24.77
CA GLN A 55 -3.68 6.47 24.18
C GLN A 55 -3.24 7.48 23.11
N GLY A 56 -2.13 8.19 23.36
CA GLY A 56 -1.55 9.10 22.39
C GLY A 56 -1.15 8.40 21.10
N VAL A 57 -0.56 7.20 21.20
CA VAL A 57 -0.21 6.39 20.04
C VAL A 57 -1.48 6.00 19.28
N HIS A 58 -2.48 5.50 20.00
CA HIS A 58 -3.75 5.09 19.40
C HIS A 58 -4.39 6.24 18.62
N ASP A 59 -4.49 7.41 19.24
CA ASP A 59 -5.12 8.59 18.62
C ASP A 59 -4.34 9.07 17.40
N ASN A 60 -3.02 9.05 17.48
CA ASN A 60 -2.14 9.43 16.39
C ASN A 60 -2.31 8.49 15.18
N LEU A 61 -2.28 7.17 15.45
CA LEU A 61 -2.46 6.17 14.40
C LEU A 61 -3.84 6.31 13.73
N LYS A 62 -4.87 6.49 14.53
CA LYS A 62 -6.24 6.64 14.03
C LYS A 62 -6.36 7.86 13.12
N ARG A 63 -5.75 8.97 13.52
CA ARG A 63 -5.74 10.19 12.71
C ARG A 63 -4.98 9.99 11.40
N SER A 64 -3.83 9.34 11.47
CA SER A 64 -3.00 9.06 10.29
C SER A 64 -3.73 8.16 9.29
N ILE A 65 -4.36 7.10 9.77
CA ILE A 65 -5.14 6.18 8.94
C ILE A 65 -6.29 6.92 8.26
N ARG A 66 -6.98 7.78 8.98
CA ARG A 66 -8.06 8.59 8.42
C ARG A 66 -7.55 9.51 7.30
N GLN A 67 -6.39 10.11 7.48
CA GLN A 67 -5.78 10.95 6.44
C GLN A 67 -5.45 10.12 5.19
N LEU A 68 -4.91 8.92 5.37
CA LEU A 68 -4.62 8.04 4.24
C LEU A 68 -5.89 7.68 3.48
N GLU A 69 -6.96 7.37 4.19
CA GLU A 69 -8.26 7.06 3.58
C GLU A 69 -8.81 8.27 2.80
N GLU A 70 -8.66 9.46 3.33
CA GLU A 70 -9.09 10.68 2.65
C GLU A 70 -8.30 10.91 1.35
N PHE A 71 -7.00 10.66 1.36
CA PHE A 71 -6.18 10.74 0.16
C PHE A 71 -6.68 9.75 -0.90
N ASP A 72 -6.94 8.51 -0.50
CA ASP A 72 -7.41 7.51 -1.44
C ASP A 72 -8.81 7.81 -1.96
N ASN A 73 -9.69 8.34 -1.12
CA ASN A 73 -11.03 8.76 -1.55
C ASN A 73 -10.96 9.83 -2.63
N LYS A 74 -9.96 10.70 -2.57
CA LYS A 74 -9.79 11.78 -3.55
C LYS A 74 -9.05 11.32 -4.79
N LEU A 75 -8.02 10.51 -4.65
CA LEU A 75 -7.12 10.15 -5.74
C LEU A 75 -7.44 8.79 -6.38
N GLY A 76 -7.93 7.84 -5.60
CA GLY A 76 -8.31 6.52 -6.08
C GLY A 76 -7.18 5.70 -6.67
N LEU A 77 -5.95 5.88 -6.17
CA LEU A 77 -4.77 5.20 -6.74
C LEU A 77 -4.80 3.68 -6.57
N ILE A 78 -5.34 3.21 -5.45
CA ILE A 78 -5.42 1.76 -5.19
C ILE A 78 -6.29 1.09 -6.26
N LYS A 79 -7.48 1.63 -6.50
CA LYS A 79 -8.39 1.12 -7.52
C LYS A 79 -7.79 1.22 -8.92
N LYS A 80 -7.17 2.34 -9.23
CA LYS A 80 -6.51 2.55 -10.54
C LYS A 80 -5.37 1.55 -10.74
N SER A 81 -4.61 1.27 -9.69
CA SER A 81 -3.52 0.31 -9.72
C SER A 81 -4.05 -1.10 -10.04
N VAL A 82 -5.16 -1.49 -9.44
CA VAL A 82 -5.80 -2.79 -9.72
C VAL A 82 -6.25 -2.86 -11.17
N GLU A 83 -6.90 -1.80 -11.67
CA GLU A 83 -7.37 -1.73 -13.07
C GLU A 83 -6.19 -1.84 -14.05
N ILE A 84 -5.10 -1.14 -13.77
CA ILE A 84 -3.88 -1.21 -14.59
C ILE A 84 -3.30 -2.62 -14.57
N SER A 85 -3.25 -3.25 -13.41
CA SER A 85 -2.73 -4.61 -13.26
C SER A 85 -3.53 -5.63 -14.08
N ILE A 86 -4.84 -5.49 -14.10
CA ILE A 86 -5.71 -6.36 -14.90
C ILE A 86 -5.41 -6.20 -16.39
N ILE A 87 -5.30 -4.96 -16.84
CA ILE A 87 -5.05 -4.66 -18.26
C ILE A 87 -3.63 -5.10 -18.67
N THR A 88 -2.62 -4.84 -17.84
CA THR A 88 -1.25 -5.24 -18.15
C THR A 88 -1.09 -6.75 -18.16
N THR A 89 -1.81 -7.47 -17.30
CA THR A 89 -1.81 -8.93 -17.30
C THR A 89 -2.40 -9.47 -18.59
N ALA A 90 -3.52 -8.91 -19.02
CA ALA A 90 -4.17 -9.29 -20.28
C ALA A 90 -3.26 -9.01 -21.49
N LEU A 91 -2.59 -7.85 -21.49
CA LEU A 91 -1.63 -7.50 -22.54
C LEU A 91 -0.44 -8.46 -22.57
N LYS A 92 0.05 -8.85 -21.40
CA LYS A 92 1.15 -9.81 -21.28
C LYS A 92 0.79 -11.14 -21.89
N GLU A 93 -0.40 -11.65 -21.64
CA GLU A 93 -0.89 -12.89 -22.23
C GLU A 93 -0.96 -12.81 -23.73
N THR A 94 -1.46 -11.70 -24.26
CA THR A 94 -1.53 -11.46 -25.72
C THR A 94 -0.13 -11.41 -26.32
N VAL A 95 0.80 -10.73 -25.66
CA VAL A 95 2.18 -10.60 -26.14
C VAL A 95 2.89 -11.95 -26.16
N LEU A 96 2.64 -12.81 -25.17
CA LEU A 96 3.25 -14.15 -25.11
C LEU A 96 2.86 -15.02 -26.31
N ASP A 97 1.68 -14.78 -26.91
CA ASP A 97 1.22 -15.49 -28.11
C ASP A 97 1.78 -14.88 -29.41
N CYS A 98 2.51 -13.80 -29.32
CA CYS A 98 3.13 -13.15 -30.48
C CYS A 98 4.22 -14.04 -31.08
N LYS A 99 4.16 -14.25 -32.39
CA LYS A 99 5.11 -15.12 -33.11
C LYS A 99 6.34 -14.42 -33.62
N ASP A 100 6.32 -13.09 -33.65
CA ASP A 100 7.48 -12.27 -34.03
C ASP A 100 8.33 -12.03 -32.79
N ASP A 101 9.45 -12.71 -32.69
CA ASP A 101 10.34 -12.65 -31.51
C ASP A 101 10.86 -11.25 -31.22
N LYS A 102 11.19 -10.48 -32.24
CA LYS A 102 11.70 -9.12 -32.10
C LYS A 102 10.62 -8.20 -31.53
N LEU A 103 9.43 -8.28 -32.06
CA LEU A 103 8.28 -7.50 -31.62
C LEU A 103 7.88 -7.91 -30.19
N LYS A 104 7.86 -9.20 -29.92
CA LYS A 104 7.57 -9.75 -28.60
C LYS A 104 8.51 -9.22 -27.54
N GLU A 105 9.82 -9.21 -27.83
CA GLU A 105 10.83 -8.70 -26.90
C GLU A 105 10.62 -7.23 -26.59
N LYS A 106 10.35 -6.40 -27.61
CA LYS A 106 10.08 -4.98 -27.42
C LYS A 106 8.83 -4.74 -26.56
N LEU A 107 7.76 -5.49 -26.83
CA LEU A 107 6.51 -5.36 -26.09
C LEU A 107 6.68 -5.78 -24.63
N LEU A 108 7.40 -6.88 -24.37
CA LEU A 108 7.66 -7.33 -23.00
C LEU A 108 8.49 -6.31 -22.24
N THR A 109 9.49 -5.73 -22.86
CA THR A 109 10.32 -4.69 -22.25
C THR A 109 9.46 -3.49 -21.82
N ASN A 110 8.56 -3.06 -22.69
CA ASN A 110 7.66 -1.94 -22.41
C ASN A 110 6.66 -2.28 -21.31
N LEU A 111 6.14 -3.50 -21.29
CA LEU A 111 5.22 -3.95 -20.24
C LEU A 111 5.89 -4.00 -18.87
N ILE A 112 7.13 -4.49 -18.81
CA ILE A 112 7.90 -4.52 -17.56
C ILE A 112 8.15 -3.11 -17.07
N SER A 113 8.50 -2.18 -17.96
CA SER A 113 8.68 -0.77 -17.60
C SER A 113 7.40 -0.16 -17.05
N LEU A 114 6.27 -0.48 -17.65
CA LEU A 114 4.97 0.01 -17.20
C LEU A 114 4.61 -0.54 -15.81
N GLU A 115 4.85 -1.82 -15.57
CA GLU A 115 4.61 -2.46 -14.28
C GLU A 115 5.46 -1.84 -13.17
N ASN A 116 6.68 -1.39 -13.49
CA ASN A 116 7.61 -0.81 -12.51
C ASN A 116 7.31 0.65 -12.14
N ILE A 117 6.35 1.30 -12.81
CA ILE A 117 5.94 2.66 -12.47
C ILE A 117 5.16 2.69 -11.14
N PHE A 118 4.49 1.61 -10.82
CA PHE A 118 3.72 1.44 -9.58
C PHE A 118 4.43 0.49 -8.58
#